data_7398330ec45991a1655d18eb7c2a087d
#
_entry.id   7398330ec45991a1655d18eb7c2a087d
#
_cell.length_a   1.000
_cell.length_b   1.000
_cell.length_c   1.000
_cell.angle_alpha   90.00
_cell.angle_beta   90.00
_cell.angle_gamma   90.00
#
_symmetry.space_group_name_H-M   'P 1'
#
loop_
_entity.id
_entity.type
_entity.pdbx_description
1 polymer ?
#
loop_
_entity_poly.entity_id
_entity_poly.type
_entity_poly.pdbx_seq_one_letter_code
_entity_poly.pdbx_strand_id
1 'polypeptide(L)'
;MKMFNRQRTMDNSQQSSMPELVEGKNRRFDKLSDRKTQSLKFLVLSSLFLILFSSCDSKQYQPKPKGYFRIDFPAKEYQKLDSMKYYSFEYPTYSTITPDYHSLHEKEWVNIEYPSYKGTVHISYKTVDDNLDAYLEDSHYMMTKHLSRAMGIRDSVIINPERNVYGLVYFLEGEGVASPMQFYLTDSVNHFMRGSLYFNVKTNNDSLAPVIDFITDDVRHLIETIEWKTIEN
;
A
#
# COMPACT_ATOMS: atom_id res chain seq x y z
N MET A 1 44.08 -6.94 -15.40
CA MET A 1 44.95 -7.10 -16.58
C MET A 1 44.47 -6.15 -17.66
N LYS A 2 45.21 -5.04 -17.78
CA LYS A 2 45.59 -4.21 -18.93
C LYS A 2 44.47 -3.91 -19.96
N MET A 3 43.98 -2.62 -20.05
CA MET A 3 44.63 -1.47 -20.76
C MET A 3 44.48 -1.52 -22.29
N PHE A 4 43.92 -0.49 -22.88
CA PHE A 4 44.50 0.53 -23.80
C PHE A 4 43.37 1.09 -24.65
N ASN A 5 42.89 2.33 -24.59
CA ASN A 5 43.48 3.64 -24.99
C ASN A 5 43.94 3.68 -26.46
N ARG A 6 43.30 4.50 -27.29
CA ARG A 6 43.96 5.49 -28.14
C ARG A 6 43.01 6.38 -28.97
N GLN A 7 43.19 7.64 -28.72
CA GLN A 7 42.89 8.78 -29.59
C GLN A 7 43.61 8.73 -30.94
N ARG A 8 43.07 9.36 -31.95
CA ARG A 8 43.89 10.22 -32.85
C ARG A 8 43.07 11.22 -33.64
N THR A 9 43.46 12.43 -33.47
CA THR A 9 43.31 13.68 -34.22
C THR A 9 43.98 13.67 -35.58
N MET A 10 43.58 14.59 -36.44
CA MET A 10 44.39 15.47 -37.37
C MET A 10 43.53 15.79 -38.58
N ASP A 11 43.22 16.95 -38.95
CA ASP A 11 43.89 18.28 -39.14
C ASP A 11 44.19 18.56 -40.65
N ASN A 12 43.99 19.81 -41.00
CA ASN A 12 44.53 20.57 -42.14
C ASN A 12 43.83 20.52 -43.49
N SER A 13 43.60 21.55 -44.14
CA SER A 13 44.02 22.94 -44.26
C SER A 13 43.85 23.40 -45.71
N GLN A 14 43.45 24.65 -45.86
CA GLN A 14 43.85 25.64 -46.85
C GLN A 14 43.54 25.41 -48.37
N GLN A 15 43.06 26.33 -49.14
CA GLN A 15 43.62 27.61 -49.51
C GLN A 15 42.77 28.29 -50.61
N SER A 16 42.40 29.51 -50.45
CA SER A 16 42.68 30.76 -51.14
C SER A 16 42.18 30.92 -52.61
N SER A 17 41.49 31.97 -52.86
CA SER A 17 41.90 33.19 -53.54
C SER A 17 40.70 34.06 -54.02
N MET A 18 40.80 35.31 -53.74
CA MET A 18 40.06 36.46 -54.30
C MET A 18 40.61 36.83 -55.68
N PRO A 19 40.16 37.89 -56.37
CA PRO A 19 38.96 38.73 -56.33
C PRO A 19 38.36 39.00 -57.73
N GLU A 20 37.22 39.69 -57.85
CA GLU A 20 37.14 40.86 -58.74
C GLU A 20 35.87 41.68 -58.59
N LEU A 21 36.05 42.92 -58.80
CA LEU A 21 35.26 44.10 -58.58
C LEU A 21 34.18 44.35 -59.65
N VAL A 22 33.27 45.28 -59.28
CA VAL A 22 32.53 46.26 -60.04
C VAL A 22 31.09 45.85 -60.46
N GLU A 23 30.08 46.42 -59.90
CA GLU A 23 29.34 47.58 -60.40
C GLU A 23 28.17 47.92 -59.46
N GLY A 24 28.12 49.16 -59.10
CA GLY A 24 27.12 49.73 -58.25
C GLY A 24 25.88 50.18 -58.93
N LYS A 25 24.98 50.56 -58.13
CA LYS A 25 23.88 51.47 -58.31
C LYS A 25 22.47 50.88 -58.40
N ASN A 26 21.67 51.32 -57.39
CA ASN A 26 20.22 51.19 -57.25
C ASN A 26 19.68 50.04 -56.43
N ARG A 27 20.11 49.97 -55.20
CA ARG A 27 19.40 49.12 -54.19
C ARG A 27 19.10 49.88 -52.92
N ARG A 28 18.48 51.03 -52.98
CA ARG A 28 18.12 51.75 -51.74
C ARG A 28 16.61 51.82 -51.48
N PHE A 29 15.77 51.35 -52.36
CA PHE A 29 14.30 51.36 -52.18
C PHE A 29 13.70 49.98 -51.92
N ASP A 30 14.31 48.87 -52.27
CA ASP A 30 13.75 47.54 -52.06
C ASP A 30 13.97 47.00 -50.65
N LYS A 31 15.00 47.52 -49.92
CA LYS A 31 15.31 47.04 -48.55
C LYS A 31 14.32 47.48 -47.45
N LEU A 32 13.48 48.50 -47.70
CA LEU A 32 12.49 48.96 -46.73
C LEU A 32 11.15 48.22 -46.79
N SER A 33 10.81 47.68 -47.97
CA SER A 33 9.61 46.85 -48.15
C SER A 33 9.84 45.44 -47.59
N ASP A 34 10.99 44.85 -47.78
CA ASP A 34 11.35 43.51 -47.29
C ASP A 34 11.43 43.41 -45.76
N ARG A 35 11.91 44.45 -45.09
CA ARG A 35 11.96 44.48 -43.61
C ARG A 35 10.58 44.53 -42.97
N LYS A 36 9.62 45.22 -43.57
CA LYS A 36 8.23 45.26 -43.03
C LYS A 36 7.51 43.95 -43.26
N THR A 37 7.72 43.29 -44.37
CA THR A 37 7.12 41.98 -44.67
C THR A 37 7.76 40.85 -43.83
N GLN A 38 9.06 40.89 -43.55
CA GLN A 38 9.73 39.97 -42.68
C GLN A 38 9.29 40.16 -41.22
N SER A 39 9.18 41.40 -40.76
CA SER A 39 8.71 41.70 -39.38
C SER A 39 7.26 41.25 -39.18
N LEU A 40 6.39 41.43 -40.21
CA LEU A 40 5.01 40.96 -40.14
C LEU A 40 4.92 39.42 -40.13
N LYS A 41 5.75 38.71 -40.87
CA LYS A 41 5.84 37.23 -40.85
C LYS A 41 6.34 36.72 -39.49
N PHE A 42 7.30 37.39 -38.89
CA PHE A 42 7.77 37.04 -37.55
C PHE A 42 6.70 37.26 -36.48
N LEU A 43 5.93 38.34 -36.55
CA LEU A 43 4.81 38.62 -35.65
C LEU A 43 3.68 37.57 -35.77
N VAL A 44 3.33 37.20 -37.01
CA VAL A 44 2.31 36.16 -37.27
C VAL A 44 2.79 34.80 -36.80
N LEU A 45 4.07 34.44 -37.03
CA LEU A 45 4.65 33.18 -36.59
C LEU A 45 4.77 33.10 -35.08
N SER A 46 5.12 34.23 -34.43
CA SER A 46 5.19 34.33 -32.95
C SER A 46 3.79 34.24 -32.33
N SER A 47 2.78 34.87 -32.94
CA SER A 47 1.38 34.79 -32.49
C SER A 47 0.83 33.36 -32.64
N LEU A 48 1.13 32.69 -33.77
CA LEU A 48 0.74 31.29 -33.98
C LEU A 48 1.41 30.35 -33.00
N PHE A 49 2.68 30.62 -32.66
CA PHE A 49 3.42 29.83 -31.63
C PHE A 49 2.84 30.02 -30.24
N LEU A 50 2.42 31.24 -29.87
CA LEU A 50 1.75 31.51 -28.59
C LEU A 50 0.38 30.80 -28.48
N ILE A 51 -0.36 30.67 -29.57
CA ILE A 51 -1.65 29.95 -29.57
C ILE A 51 -1.47 28.45 -29.38
N LEU A 52 -0.36 27.88 -29.87
CA LEU A 52 -0.07 26.45 -29.71
C LEU A 52 0.32 26.07 -28.27
N PHE A 53 0.79 27.02 -27.45
CA PHE A 53 1.10 26.76 -26.03
C PHE A 53 -0.07 27.02 -25.09
N SER A 54 -1.15 27.64 -25.50
CA SER A 54 -2.32 27.91 -24.66
C SER A 54 -3.32 26.73 -24.59
N SER A 55 -3.06 25.62 -25.29
CA SER A 55 -3.95 24.45 -25.32
C SER A 55 -3.55 23.32 -24.40
N CYS A 56 -3.07 23.61 -23.19
CA CYS A 56 -2.90 22.61 -22.15
C CYS A 56 -3.74 22.95 -20.92
N ASP A 57 -5.05 22.93 -21.10
CA ASP A 57 -5.94 22.73 -19.96
C ASP A 57 -6.03 21.22 -19.73
N SER A 58 -5.01 20.66 -19.09
CA SER A 58 -5.08 19.30 -18.57
C SER A 58 -6.08 19.33 -17.42
N LYS A 59 -7.35 19.11 -17.73
CA LYS A 59 -8.32 18.71 -16.71
C LYS A 59 -7.72 17.51 -16.02
N GLN A 60 -7.07 17.71 -14.87
CA GLN A 60 -6.65 16.64 -14.00
C GLN A 60 -7.92 15.84 -13.71
N TYR A 61 -8.00 14.65 -14.32
CA TYR A 61 -9.04 13.70 -13.99
C TYR A 61 -8.79 13.28 -12.53
N GLN A 62 -9.53 13.88 -11.61
CA GLN A 62 -9.60 13.38 -10.25
C GLN A 62 -10.60 12.21 -10.26
N PRO A 63 -10.15 10.99 -9.95
CA PRO A 63 -11.07 9.88 -9.78
C PRO A 63 -12.13 10.29 -8.76
N LYS A 64 -13.40 10.10 -9.10
CA LYS A 64 -14.47 10.33 -8.13
C LYS A 64 -14.24 9.40 -6.93
N PRO A 65 -14.47 9.88 -5.68
CA PRO A 65 -14.40 9.01 -4.52
C PRO A 65 -15.35 7.83 -4.73
N LYS A 66 -14.87 6.62 -4.37
CA LYS A 66 -15.68 5.41 -4.43
C LYS A 66 -16.87 5.58 -3.50
N GLY A 67 -18.08 5.40 -4.02
CA GLY A 67 -19.29 5.34 -3.20
C GLY A 67 -19.49 3.91 -2.71
N TYR A 68 -19.81 3.77 -1.42
CA TYR A 68 -20.21 2.49 -0.84
C TYR A 68 -21.72 2.48 -0.61
N PHE A 69 -22.33 1.30 -0.58
CA PHE A 69 -23.67 1.17 -0.07
C PHE A 69 -23.67 1.59 1.41
N ARG A 70 -24.74 2.25 1.83
CA ARG A 70 -24.90 2.60 3.24
C ARG A 70 -25.00 1.33 4.07
N ILE A 71 -24.08 1.17 5.02
CA ILE A 71 -24.09 0.10 6.01
C ILE A 71 -24.27 0.78 7.36
N ASP A 72 -25.34 0.40 8.07
CA ASP A 72 -25.57 0.87 9.44
C ASP A 72 -24.85 -0.11 10.38
N PHE A 73 -23.74 0.33 10.96
CA PHE A 73 -22.98 -0.44 11.94
C PHE A 73 -23.56 -0.25 13.33
N PRO A 74 -23.59 -1.31 14.19
CA PRO A 74 -23.97 -1.18 15.58
C PRO A 74 -22.96 -0.34 16.35
N ALA A 75 -23.39 0.16 17.53
CA ALA A 75 -22.47 0.78 18.47
C ALA A 75 -21.41 -0.21 18.93
N LYS A 76 -20.20 0.28 19.18
CA LYS A 76 -19.09 -0.53 19.71
C LYS A 76 -19.36 -0.83 21.18
N GLU A 77 -19.75 -2.05 21.46
CA GLU A 77 -19.93 -2.59 22.80
C GLU A 77 -19.14 -3.89 22.91
N TYR A 78 -18.39 -4.06 24.00
CA TYR A 78 -17.48 -5.19 24.15
C TYR A 78 -17.81 -6.03 25.37
N GLN A 79 -17.43 -7.28 25.33
CA GLN A 79 -17.54 -8.26 26.42
C GLN A 79 -16.24 -9.05 26.52
N LYS A 80 -15.91 -9.52 27.74
CA LYS A 80 -14.66 -10.23 27.99
C LYS A 80 -14.78 -11.71 27.65
N LEU A 81 -13.84 -12.24 26.88
CA LEU A 81 -13.57 -13.67 26.75
C LEU A 81 -12.53 -14.06 27.81
N ASP A 82 -12.96 -14.75 28.86
CA ASP A 82 -12.10 -15.17 29.96
C ASP A 82 -12.05 -16.70 30.15
N SER A 83 -12.73 -17.44 29.29
CA SER A 83 -12.82 -18.91 29.36
C SER A 83 -11.59 -19.64 28.82
N MET A 84 -10.68 -18.94 28.13
CA MET A 84 -9.44 -19.52 27.61
C MET A 84 -8.41 -19.72 28.71
N LYS A 85 -7.62 -20.80 28.62
CA LYS A 85 -6.65 -21.16 29.66
C LYS A 85 -5.48 -20.18 29.74
N TYR A 86 -5.01 -19.69 28.59
CA TYR A 86 -3.72 -19.00 28.51
C TYR A 86 -3.82 -17.51 28.19
N TYR A 87 -5.02 -17.02 27.87
CA TYR A 87 -5.24 -15.62 27.54
C TYR A 87 -6.68 -15.19 27.83
N SER A 88 -6.90 -13.89 27.89
CA SER A 88 -8.22 -13.27 27.86
C SER A 88 -8.15 -12.01 27.03
N PHE A 89 -9.27 -11.58 26.44
CA PHE A 89 -9.40 -10.33 25.70
C PHE A 89 -10.86 -9.89 25.63
N GLU A 90 -11.11 -8.68 25.18
CA GLU A 90 -12.45 -8.19 24.91
C GLU A 90 -12.79 -8.30 23.41
N TYR A 91 -14.04 -8.68 23.14
CA TYR A 91 -14.58 -8.83 21.80
C TYR A 91 -15.98 -8.23 21.71
N PRO A 92 -16.45 -7.80 20.50
CA PRO A 92 -17.73 -7.10 20.38
C PRO A 92 -18.94 -8.00 20.66
N THR A 93 -19.96 -7.43 21.31
CA THR A 93 -21.20 -8.14 21.70
C THR A 93 -22.03 -8.59 20.48
N TYR A 94 -21.82 -7.97 19.31
CA TYR A 94 -22.47 -8.34 18.04
C TYR A 94 -21.72 -9.42 17.26
N SER A 95 -20.68 -9.99 17.82
CA SER A 95 -19.94 -11.13 17.29
C SER A 95 -20.13 -12.37 18.18
N THR A 96 -19.69 -13.52 17.69
CA THR A 96 -19.83 -14.81 18.39
C THR A 96 -18.48 -15.51 18.43
N ILE A 97 -18.11 -16.05 19.57
CA ILE A 97 -16.92 -16.91 19.70
C ILE A 97 -17.32 -18.35 19.40
N THR A 98 -16.59 -18.98 18.49
CA THR A 98 -16.72 -20.41 18.18
C THR A 98 -15.35 -21.08 18.25
N PRO A 99 -15.27 -22.36 18.67
CA PRO A 99 -14.01 -23.10 18.59
C PRO A 99 -13.61 -23.31 17.12
N ASP A 100 -12.31 -23.50 16.88
CA ASP A 100 -11.87 -23.90 15.54
C ASP A 100 -12.16 -25.39 15.31
N TYR A 101 -13.19 -25.67 14.54
CA TYR A 101 -13.63 -27.04 14.20
C TYR A 101 -12.66 -27.80 13.29
N HIS A 102 -11.72 -27.11 12.64
CA HIS A 102 -10.69 -27.75 11.80
C HIS A 102 -9.48 -28.22 12.59
N SER A 103 -9.33 -27.72 13.82
CA SER A 103 -8.19 -27.99 14.70
C SER A 103 -8.66 -28.44 16.08
N LEU A 104 -9.48 -29.50 16.13
CA LEU A 104 -10.13 -29.98 17.37
C LEU A 104 -9.17 -30.33 18.52
N HIS A 105 -7.89 -30.56 18.23
CA HIS A 105 -6.88 -30.80 19.25
C HIS A 105 -6.34 -29.49 19.88
N GLU A 106 -6.56 -28.35 19.23
CA GLU A 106 -6.10 -27.03 19.66
C GLU A 106 -7.24 -26.29 20.37
N LYS A 107 -7.46 -26.61 21.64
CA LYS A 107 -8.59 -26.09 22.43
C LYS A 107 -8.56 -24.57 22.62
N GLU A 108 -7.39 -23.96 22.49
CA GLU A 108 -7.19 -22.51 22.63
C GLU A 108 -7.30 -21.76 21.30
N TRP A 109 -7.70 -22.45 20.22
CA TRP A 109 -7.98 -21.81 18.94
C TRP A 109 -9.45 -21.46 18.84
N VAL A 110 -9.72 -20.19 18.55
CA VAL A 110 -11.08 -19.67 18.48
C VAL A 110 -11.29 -18.81 17.25
N ASN A 111 -12.54 -18.73 16.84
CA ASN A 111 -12.97 -17.83 15.77
C ASN A 111 -13.87 -16.75 16.37
N ILE A 112 -13.67 -15.49 15.98
CA ILE A 112 -14.60 -14.41 16.23
C ILE A 112 -15.41 -14.24 14.95
N GLU A 113 -16.64 -14.69 14.98
CA GLU A 113 -17.53 -14.64 13.84
C GLU A 113 -18.39 -13.38 13.84
N TYR A 114 -18.51 -12.73 12.69
CA TYR A 114 -19.36 -11.58 12.44
C TYR A 114 -20.48 -11.97 11.46
N PRO A 115 -21.55 -12.60 11.91
CA PRO A 115 -22.55 -13.21 11.03
C PRO A 115 -23.18 -12.20 10.06
N SER A 116 -23.46 -10.98 10.52
CA SER A 116 -24.07 -9.91 9.72
C SER A 116 -23.16 -9.44 8.57
N TYR A 117 -21.86 -9.63 8.68
CA TYR A 117 -20.86 -9.18 7.73
C TYR A 117 -20.16 -10.33 7.00
N LYS A 118 -20.50 -11.58 7.35
CA LYS A 118 -19.86 -12.80 6.83
C LYS A 118 -18.34 -12.76 6.97
N GLY A 119 -17.87 -12.08 8.00
CA GLY A 119 -16.46 -11.98 8.37
C GLY A 119 -16.12 -12.91 9.51
N THR A 120 -14.90 -13.43 9.54
CA THR A 120 -14.37 -14.25 10.64
C THR A 120 -12.94 -13.86 10.91
N VAL A 121 -12.61 -13.59 12.17
CA VAL A 121 -11.22 -13.47 12.63
C VAL A 121 -10.85 -14.81 13.25
N HIS A 122 -10.00 -15.54 12.55
CA HIS A 122 -9.43 -16.80 13.05
C HIS A 122 -8.27 -16.48 13.99
N ILE A 123 -8.32 -17.01 15.20
CA ILE A 123 -7.28 -16.85 16.22
C ILE A 123 -6.68 -18.22 16.53
N SER A 124 -5.39 -18.34 16.34
CA SER A 124 -4.59 -19.49 16.75
C SER A 124 -3.65 -19.10 17.89
N TYR A 125 -3.49 -20.00 18.86
CA TYR A 125 -2.61 -19.81 20.01
C TYR A 125 -1.63 -20.96 20.10
N LYS A 126 -0.38 -20.66 20.48
CA LYS A 126 0.67 -21.62 20.78
C LYS A 126 1.43 -21.19 22.03
N THR A 127 1.82 -22.16 22.84
CA THR A 127 2.85 -21.94 23.86
C THR A 127 4.22 -21.88 23.21
N VAL A 128 5.05 -20.98 23.69
CA VAL A 128 6.45 -20.85 23.27
C VAL A 128 7.33 -21.70 24.19
N ASP A 129 8.23 -22.47 23.61
CA ASP A 129 9.25 -23.28 24.26
C ASP A 129 10.53 -23.21 23.42
N ASP A 130 11.27 -22.11 23.55
CA ASP A 130 12.47 -21.77 22.78
C ASP A 130 12.30 -21.82 21.24
N ASN A 131 11.07 -21.76 20.77
CA ASN A 131 10.69 -21.92 19.35
C ASN A 131 9.96 -20.72 18.77
N LEU A 132 10.06 -19.55 19.39
CA LEU A 132 9.38 -18.33 18.93
C LEU A 132 9.74 -17.95 17.49
N ASP A 133 11.02 -18.06 17.14
CA ASP A 133 11.50 -17.73 15.79
C ASP A 133 10.78 -18.52 14.71
N ALA A 134 10.53 -19.81 14.95
CA ALA A 134 9.78 -20.66 14.02
C ALA A 134 8.33 -20.16 13.83
N TYR A 135 7.66 -19.71 14.90
CA TYR A 135 6.30 -19.16 14.79
C TYR A 135 6.27 -17.80 14.09
N LEU A 136 7.29 -16.96 14.29
CA LEU A 136 7.44 -15.70 13.59
C LEU A 136 7.66 -15.92 12.08
N GLU A 137 8.56 -16.86 11.72
CA GLU A 137 8.81 -17.25 10.32
C GLU A 137 7.54 -17.81 9.66
N ASP A 138 6.81 -18.69 10.34
CA ASP A 138 5.55 -19.25 9.83
C ASP A 138 4.49 -18.15 9.62
N SER A 139 4.37 -17.22 10.55
CA SER A 139 3.43 -16.09 10.42
C SER A 139 3.79 -15.22 9.23
N HIS A 140 5.06 -14.90 9.05
CA HIS A 140 5.54 -14.15 7.90
C HIS A 140 5.30 -14.93 6.60
N TYR A 141 5.63 -16.21 6.56
CA TYR A 141 5.39 -17.07 5.41
C TYR A 141 3.91 -17.14 5.02
N MET A 142 3.01 -17.30 6.00
CA MET A 142 1.56 -17.31 5.74
C MET A 142 1.07 -15.97 5.17
N MET A 143 1.59 -14.85 5.65
CA MET A 143 1.29 -13.53 5.12
C MET A 143 1.77 -13.41 3.65
N THR A 144 2.99 -13.87 3.35
CA THR A 144 3.56 -13.79 2.00
C THR A 144 2.78 -14.56 0.93
N LYS A 145 2.01 -15.58 1.30
CA LYS A 145 1.10 -16.28 0.37
C LYS A 145 0.05 -15.39 -0.26
N HIS A 146 -0.29 -14.29 0.39
CA HIS A 146 -1.27 -13.32 -0.12
C HIS A 146 -0.65 -12.24 -1.03
N LEU A 147 0.70 -12.14 -1.08
CA LEU A 147 1.42 -11.11 -1.85
C LEU A 147 1.12 -11.13 -3.34
N SER A 148 0.89 -12.31 -3.91
CA SER A 148 0.58 -12.44 -5.34
C SER A 148 -0.72 -11.73 -5.76
N ARG A 149 -1.58 -11.40 -4.80
CA ARG A 149 -2.85 -10.69 -5.00
C ARG A 149 -2.86 -9.31 -4.37
N ALA A 150 -1.86 -9.00 -3.55
CA ALA A 150 -1.75 -7.70 -2.89
C ALA A 150 -1.19 -6.65 -3.86
N MET A 151 -1.79 -5.47 -3.85
CA MET A 151 -1.31 -4.27 -4.55
C MET A 151 -0.46 -3.40 -3.63
N GLY A 152 -0.60 -3.57 -2.31
CA GLY A 152 0.16 -2.87 -1.29
C GLY A 152 0.11 -3.63 0.02
N ILE A 153 1.10 -3.38 0.86
CA ILE A 153 1.17 -3.88 2.24
C ILE A 153 1.56 -2.72 3.14
N ARG A 154 0.82 -2.59 4.22
CA ARG A 154 1.20 -1.74 5.35
C ARG A 154 1.33 -2.63 6.58
N ASP A 155 2.28 -2.32 7.43
CA ASP A 155 2.42 -2.95 8.73
C ASP A 155 2.40 -1.92 9.86
N SER A 156 2.07 -2.38 11.04
CA SER A 156 2.07 -1.59 12.26
C SER A 156 2.64 -2.42 13.40
N VAL A 157 3.65 -1.88 14.05
CA VAL A 157 4.29 -2.52 15.22
C VAL A 157 3.42 -2.31 16.46
N ILE A 158 3.25 -3.37 17.23
CA ILE A 158 2.59 -3.35 18.54
C ILE A 158 3.66 -3.42 19.61
N ILE A 159 3.66 -2.44 20.51
CA ILE A 159 4.54 -2.40 21.68
C ILE A 159 3.71 -1.94 22.87
N ASN A 160 3.39 -2.85 23.76
CA ASN A 160 2.71 -2.59 25.03
C ASN A 160 3.47 -3.27 26.18
N PRO A 161 4.48 -2.60 26.75
CA PRO A 161 5.29 -3.18 27.82
C PRO A 161 4.52 -3.41 29.13
N GLU A 162 3.46 -2.63 29.39
CA GLU A 162 2.65 -2.76 30.60
C GLU A 162 1.90 -4.09 30.65
N ARG A 163 1.54 -4.63 29.50
CA ARG A 163 0.83 -5.91 29.34
C ARG A 163 1.73 -7.03 28.81
N ASN A 164 3.00 -6.76 28.55
CA ASN A 164 3.93 -7.66 27.87
C ASN A 164 3.37 -8.14 26.52
N VAL A 165 2.84 -7.22 25.72
CA VAL A 165 2.28 -7.54 24.40
C VAL A 165 3.09 -6.86 23.31
N TYR A 166 3.69 -7.67 22.46
CA TYR A 166 4.50 -7.26 21.33
C TYR A 166 4.00 -7.96 20.06
N GLY A 167 4.13 -7.34 18.90
CA GLY A 167 3.67 -7.98 17.68
C GLY A 167 3.66 -7.08 16.47
N LEU A 168 3.01 -7.56 15.41
CA LEU A 168 2.80 -6.85 14.17
C LEU A 168 1.38 -7.06 13.65
N VAL A 169 0.81 -6.02 13.07
CA VAL A 169 -0.40 -6.11 12.24
C VAL A 169 0.00 -5.83 10.80
N TYR A 170 -0.42 -6.69 9.88
CA TYR A 170 -0.29 -6.51 8.43
C TYR A 170 -1.64 -6.16 7.82
N PHE A 171 -1.67 -5.13 7.01
CA PHE A 171 -2.81 -4.74 6.18
C PHE A 171 -2.44 -4.99 4.73
N LEU A 172 -3.16 -5.87 4.07
CA LEU A 172 -2.93 -6.25 2.69
C LEU A 172 -3.99 -5.61 1.81
N GLU A 173 -3.57 -4.69 0.96
CA GLU A 173 -4.42 -3.95 0.04
C GLU A 173 -4.51 -4.69 -1.30
N GLY A 174 -5.68 -4.74 -1.89
CA GLY A 174 -5.92 -5.36 -3.20
C GLY A 174 -7.28 -6.04 -3.26
N GLU A 175 -7.94 -5.89 -4.40
CA GLU A 175 -9.31 -6.37 -4.63
C GLU A 175 -9.46 -7.89 -4.41
N GLY A 176 -8.43 -8.66 -4.78
CA GLY A 176 -8.45 -10.13 -4.73
C GLY A 176 -7.75 -10.75 -3.52
N VAL A 177 -7.38 -9.96 -2.50
CA VAL A 177 -6.72 -10.47 -1.29
C VAL A 177 -7.72 -11.18 -0.39
N ALA A 178 -7.48 -12.44 -0.08
CA ALA A 178 -8.40 -13.26 0.72
C ALA A 178 -8.40 -12.87 2.21
N SER A 179 -7.25 -12.43 2.74
CA SER A 179 -7.11 -11.98 4.13
C SER A 179 -6.56 -10.55 4.16
N PRO A 180 -7.43 -9.54 4.28
CA PRO A 180 -7.01 -8.14 4.23
C PRO A 180 -6.25 -7.68 5.48
N MET A 181 -6.38 -8.41 6.59
CA MET A 181 -5.67 -8.11 7.84
C MET A 181 -5.19 -9.40 8.50
N GLN A 182 -3.93 -9.40 8.94
CA GLN A 182 -3.32 -10.46 9.74
C GLN A 182 -2.48 -9.83 10.85
N PHE A 183 -2.38 -10.50 11.98
CA PHE A 183 -1.53 -10.05 13.07
C PHE A 183 -0.93 -11.22 13.81
N TYR A 184 0.13 -10.95 14.55
CA TYR A 184 0.59 -11.82 15.63
C TYR A 184 0.92 -11.01 16.87
N LEU A 185 0.76 -11.65 18.03
CA LEU A 185 1.05 -11.12 19.36
C LEU A 185 1.87 -12.12 20.13
N THR A 186 2.78 -11.65 20.95
CA THR A 186 3.61 -12.49 21.84
C THR A 186 4.03 -11.70 23.07
N ASP A 187 4.32 -12.41 24.16
CA ASP A 187 5.05 -11.86 25.31
C ASP A 187 6.57 -12.06 25.18
N SER A 188 7.02 -12.62 24.05
CA SER A 188 8.40 -12.98 23.73
C SER A 188 8.97 -14.15 24.51
N VAL A 189 8.22 -14.79 25.40
CA VAL A 189 8.73 -15.84 26.30
C VAL A 189 7.88 -17.10 26.27
N ASN A 190 6.57 -16.98 26.51
CA ASN A 190 5.69 -18.13 26.74
C ASN A 190 4.50 -18.20 25.77
N HIS A 191 4.09 -17.07 25.22
CA HIS A 191 2.83 -16.94 24.51
C HIS A 191 3.04 -16.46 23.07
N PHE A 192 2.36 -17.11 22.17
CA PHE A 192 2.27 -16.68 20.78
C PHE A 192 0.83 -16.84 20.28
N MET A 193 0.27 -15.75 19.77
CA MET A 193 -1.06 -15.72 19.17
C MET A 193 -0.97 -15.16 17.74
N ARG A 194 -1.68 -15.77 16.81
CA ARG A 194 -1.84 -15.25 15.46
C ARG A 194 -3.31 -15.06 15.14
N GLY A 195 -3.65 -13.97 14.48
CA GLY A 195 -5.00 -13.71 14.00
C GLY A 195 -5.02 -13.38 12.50
N SER A 196 -6.14 -13.70 11.85
CA SER A 196 -6.34 -13.39 10.43
C SER A 196 -7.82 -13.20 10.12
N LEU A 197 -8.13 -12.11 9.43
CA LEU A 197 -9.49 -11.78 9.00
C LEU A 197 -9.76 -12.38 7.64
N TYR A 198 -10.87 -13.11 7.51
CA TYR A 198 -11.40 -13.63 6.25
C TYR A 198 -12.88 -13.29 6.09
N PHE A 199 -13.33 -13.27 4.84
CA PHE A 199 -14.74 -13.10 4.51
C PHE A 199 -15.25 -14.30 3.70
N ASN A 200 -16.40 -14.82 4.11
CA ASN A 200 -17.10 -15.90 3.39
C ASN A 200 -17.97 -15.33 2.25
N VAL A 201 -17.33 -14.52 1.39
CA VAL A 201 -17.90 -13.93 0.18
C VAL A 201 -16.85 -13.87 -0.89
N LYS A 202 -17.23 -13.64 -2.14
CA LYS A 202 -16.28 -13.38 -3.19
C LYS A 202 -15.40 -12.16 -2.80
N THR A 203 -14.09 -12.35 -2.89
CA THR A 203 -13.14 -11.29 -2.56
C THR A 203 -13.36 -10.06 -3.44
N ASN A 204 -13.74 -8.95 -2.82
CA ASN A 204 -13.87 -7.63 -3.42
C ASN A 204 -13.64 -6.62 -2.30
N ASN A 205 -12.37 -6.50 -1.88
CA ASN A 205 -11.98 -5.70 -0.72
C ASN A 205 -12.30 -4.22 -0.89
N ASP A 206 -12.34 -3.74 -2.12
CA ASP A 206 -12.77 -2.37 -2.40
C ASP A 206 -14.21 -2.12 -1.94
N SER A 207 -15.12 -3.06 -2.19
CA SER A 207 -16.51 -2.96 -1.73
C SER A 207 -16.69 -3.30 -0.25
N LEU A 208 -15.79 -4.12 0.30
CA LEU A 208 -15.78 -4.52 1.71
C LEU A 208 -15.04 -3.52 2.61
N ALA A 209 -14.37 -2.52 2.07
CA ALA A 209 -13.52 -1.62 2.84
C ALA A 209 -14.17 -1.07 4.12
N PRO A 210 -15.44 -0.58 4.11
CA PRO A 210 -16.06 -0.10 5.35
C PRO A 210 -16.23 -1.19 6.42
N VAL A 211 -16.47 -2.44 5.99
CA VAL A 211 -16.61 -3.59 6.89
C VAL A 211 -15.23 -4.04 7.40
N ILE A 212 -14.22 -4.02 6.54
CA ILE A 212 -12.85 -4.32 6.93
C ILE A 212 -12.39 -3.32 8.00
N ASP A 213 -12.62 -2.02 7.78
CA ASP A 213 -12.26 -0.97 8.73
C ASP A 213 -13.01 -1.16 10.06
N PHE A 214 -14.32 -1.44 10.00
CA PHE A 214 -15.12 -1.67 11.18
C PHE A 214 -14.64 -2.86 12.02
N ILE A 215 -14.30 -4.00 11.40
CA ILE A 215 -13.78 -5.18 12.11
C ILE A 215 -12.32 -4.93 12.56
N THR A 216 -11.54 -4.17 11.79
CA THR A 216 -10.17 -3.79 12.18
C THR A 216 -10.15 -3.00 13.48
N ASP A 217 -11.12 -2.12 13.71
CA ASP A 217 -11.24 -1.40 14.99
C ASP A 217 -11.54 -2.34 16.15
N ASP A 218 -12.36 -3.38 15.93
CA ASP A 218 -12.61 -4.41 16.96
C ASP A 218 -11.35 -5.23 17.27
N VAL A 219 -10.57 -5.58 16.25
CA VAL A 219 -9.29 -6.27 16.45
C VAL A 219 -8.28 -5.38 17.16
N ARG A 220 -8.29 -4.07 16.88
CA ARG A 220 -7.44 -3.12 17.63
C ARG A 220 -7.82 -3.12 19.11
N HIS A 221 -9.11 -3.08 19.44
CA HIS A 221 -9.59 -3.18 20.82
C HIS A 221 -9.18 -4.50 21.49
N LEU A 222 -9.29 -5.64 20.76
CA LEU A 222 -8.79 -6.93 21.24
C LEU A 222 -7.30 -6.84 21.58
N ILE A 223 -6.46 -6.27 20.70
CA ILE A 223 -5.02 -6.12 20.91
C ILE A 223 -4.71 -5.22 22.12
N GLU A 224 -5.51 -4.19 22.34
CA GLU A 224 -5.37 -3.28 23.49
C GLU A 224 -5.79 -3.93 24.80
N THR A 225 -6.69 -4.91 24.76
CA THR A 225 -7.28 -5.53 25.97
C THR A 225 -6.77 -6.92 26.27
N ILE A 226 -5.94 -7.51 25.40
CA ILE A 226 -5.39 -8.85 25.63
C ILE A 226 -4.56 -8.91 26.92
N GLU A 227 -4.76 -9.99 27.68
CA GLU A 227 -4.02 -10.33 28.88
C GLU A 227 -3.54 -11.78 28.79
N TRP A 228 -2.25 -12.00 28.99
CA TRP A 228 -1.68 -13.33 29.09
C TRP A 228 -1.93 -13.90 30.49
N LYS A 229 -2.28 -15.18 30.55
CA LYS A 229 -2.46 -15.91 31.83
C LYS A 229 -1.24 -16.76 32.10
N THR A 230 -0.89 -16.91 33.38
CA THR A 230 0.29 -17.72 33.80
C THR A 230 0.15 -19.15 33.30
N ILE A 231 1.19 -19.70 32.70
CA ILE A 231 1.30 -21.11 32.39
C ILE A 231 1.71 -21.84 33.68
N GLU A 232 0.76 -22.51 34.30
CA GLU A 232 1.08 -23.43 35.40
C GLU A 232 1.67 -24.70 34.78
N ASN A 233 2.92 -24.99 35.14
CA ASN A 233 3.67 -26.21 34.78
C ASN A 233 3.20 -27.42 35.58
#